data_eb779e90b03e39fc0cae2510f1bc4ebc
#
_entry.id   eb779e90b03e39fc0cae2510f1bc4ebc
#
_cell.length_a   1.000
_cell.length_b   1.000
_cell.length_c   1.000
_cell.angle_alpha   90.00
_cell.angle_beta   90.00
_cell.angle_gamma   90.00
#
_symmetry.space_group_name_H-M   'P 1'
#
loop_
_entity.id
_entity.type
_entity.pdbx_description
1 polymer ?
#
loop_
_entity_poly.entity_id
_entity_poly.type
_entity_poly.pdbx_seq_one_letter_code
_entity_poly.pdbx_strand_id
1 'polypeptide(L)'
;MIKIHSITGRIIIGKTIGFAIGIVAMLFLPLFNIPIMGMFGLGTLLMFVLMGTLTGFMGIFDRHPMIDFKMPWWFRGPLVGATFLLMYVLFTYEMMELIMQSSLVTWMGLKSPFWAILDGICIGGLMGFVETKLAGEGKDLPLS
;
A
#
# COMPACT_ATOMS: atom_id res chain seq x y z
N MET A 1 -18.40 2.96 20.67
CA MET A 1 -17.24 2.03 20.67
C MET A 1 -17.09 1.45 19.26
N ILE A 2 -15.93 1.62 18.62
CA ILE A 2 -15.71 1.16 17.24
C ILE A 2 -15.65 -0.38 17.26
N LYS A 3 -16.50 -1.01 16.45
CA LYS A 3 -16.44 -2.47 16.28
C LYS A 3 -15.33 -2.82 15.29
N ILE A 4 -14.48 -3.79 15.63
CA ILE A 4 -13.39 -4.24 14.75
C ILE A 4 -13.96 -4.78 13.44
N HIS A 5 -15.04 -5.57 13.51
CA HIS A 5 -15.77 -6.08 12.34
C HIS A 5 -16.71 -5.00 11.77
N SER A 6 -16.12 -3.97 11.18
CA SER A 6 -16.82 -2.85 10.56
C SER A 6 -15.96 -2.22 9.46
N ILE A 7 -16.57 -1.40 8.62
CA ILE A 7 -15.85 -0.63 7.59
C ILE A 7 -14.83 0.31 8.24
N THR A 8 -15.24 1.01 9.29
CA THR A 8 -14.34 1.88 10.06
C THR A 8 -13.17 1.09 10.66
N GLY A 9 -13.45 -0.11 11.21
CA GLY A 9 -12.41 -1.00 11.73
C GLY A 9 -11.39 -1.40 10.65
N ARG A 10 -11.85 -1.77 9.45
CA ARG A 10 -10.97 -2.07 8.31
C ARG A 10 -10.08 -0.89 7.94
N ILE A 11 -10.66 0.30 7.80
CA ILE A 11 -9.92 1.52 7.46
C ILE A 11 -8.86 1.82 8.52
N ILE A 12 -9.18 1.69 9.80
CA ILE A 12 -8.22 1.91 10.90
C ILE A 12 -7.08 0.89 10.82
N ILE A 13 -7.39 -0.39 10.62
CA ILE A 13 -6.38 -1.44 10.49
C ILE A 13 -5.46 -1.14 9.30
N GLY A 14 -6.02 -0.89 8.12
CA GLY A 14 -5.25 -0.58 6.92
C GLY A 14 -4.38 0.66 7.08
N LYS A 15 -4.94 1.72 7.66
CA LYS A 15 -4.21 2.96 7.96
C LYS A 15 -3.05 2.72 8.92
N THR A 16 -3.25 1.90 9.95
CA THR A 16 -2.22 1.57 10.94
C THR A 16 -1.09 0.74 10.30
N ILE A 17 -1.43 -0.25 9.48
CA ILE A 17 -0.45 -1.05 8.74
C ILE A 17 0.32 -0.16 7.76
N GLY A 18 -0.40 0.68 7.01
CA GLY A 18 0.23 1.63 6.08
C GLY A 18 1.17 2.60 6.78
N PHE A 19 0.78 3.11 7.95
CA PHE A 19 1.64 3.97 8.77
C PHE A 19 2.91 3.22 9.22
N ALA A 20 2.78 1.99 9.71
CA ALA A 20 3.93 1.19 10.14
C ALA A 20 4.90 0.91 8.99
N ILE A 21 4.38 0.48 7.82
CA ILE A 21 5.19 0.24 6.62
C ILE A 21 5.85 1.53 6.14
N GLY A 22 5.10 2.64 6.12
CA GLY A 22 5.61 3.96 5.72
C GLY A 22 6.76 4.45 6.62
N ILE A 23 6.64 4.27 7.93
CA ILE A 23 7.75 4.57 8.88
C ILE A 23 8.97 3.70 8.56
N VAL A 24 8.79 2.40 8.38
CA VAL A 24 9.90 1.51 8.02
C VAL A 24 10.55 1.96 6.72
N ALA A 25 9.77 2.24 5.67
CA ALA A 25 10.29 2.73 4.40
C ALA A 25 11.09 4.04 4.56
N MET A 26 10.58 5.01 5.35
CA MET A 26 11.30 6.26 5.64
C MET A 26 12.64 6.02 6.35
N LEU A 27 12.70 5.06 7.27
CA LEU A 27 13.94 4.76 8.01
C LEU A 27 15.05 4.18 7.12
N PHE A 28 14.69 3.60 5.95
CA PHE A 28 15.67 3.13 4.97
C PHE A 28 16.20 4.24 4.05
N LEU A 29 15.55 5.40 3.96
CA LEU A 29 15.95 6.48 3.04
C LEU A 29 17.38 7.00 3.24
N PRO A 30 17.91 7.14 4.48
CA PRO A 30 19.29 7.59 4.68
C PRO A 30 20.33 6.66 4.05
N LEU A 31 20.03 5.38 3.87
CA LEU A 31 20.94 4.44 3.18
C LEU A 31 21.18 4.84 1.70
N PHE A 32 20.27 5.64 1.16
CA PHE A 32 20.32 6.17 -0.21
C PHE A 32 20.70 7.66 -0.24
N ASN A 33 21.19 8.22 0.86
CA ASN A 33 21.48 9.66 1.04
C ASN A 33 20.25 10.57 0.85
N ILE A 34 19.05 10.05 1.15
CA ILE A 34 17.79 10.80 1.09
C ILE A 34 17.38 11.18 2.52
N PRO A 35 17.10 12.47 2.79
CA PRO A 35 16.69 12.89 4.13
C PRO A 35 15.32 12.33 4.52
N ILE A 36 15.22 11.78 5.74
CA ILE A 36 13.97 11.17 6.27
C ILE A 36 12.82 12.19 6.24
N MET A 37 13.04 13.39 6.74
CA MET A 37 12.03 14.45 6.84
C MET A 37 11.92 15.32 5.57
N GLY A 38 12.50 14.86 4.45
CA GLY A 38 12.33 15.51 3.16
C GLY A 38 10.94 15.25 2.57
N MET A 39 10.58 16.02 1.54
CA MET A 39 9.28 15.87 0.84
C MET A 39 9.07 14.44 0.31
N PHE A 40 10.14 13.79 -0.15
CA PHE A 40 10.07 12.40 -0.60
C PHE A 40 9.75 11.43 0.55
N GLY A 41 10.39 11.58 1.73
CA GLY A 41 10.12 10.76 2.90
C GLY A 41 8.68 10.92 3.41
N LEU A 42 8.23 12.16 3.57
CA LEU A 42 6.84 12.45 3.96
C LEU A 42 5.84 11.93 2.93
N GLY A 43 6.14 12.06 1.63
CA GLY A 43 5.33 11.53 0.54
C GLY A 43 5.25 10.00 0.59
N THR A 44 6.36 9.33 0.89
CA THR A 44 6.42 7.87 1.08
C THR A 44 5.50 7.43 2.22
N LEU A 45 5.60 8.07 3.38
CA LEU A 45 4.73 7.78 4.53
C LEU A 45 3.25 7.95 4.16
N LEU A 46 2.91 9.10 3.59
CA LEU A 46 1.53 9.41 3.22
C LEU A 46 0.99 8.43 2.18
N MET A 47 1.79 8.06 1.21
CA MET A 47 1.43 7.09 0.17
C MET A 47 1.01 5.74 0.78
N PHE A 48 1.82 5.18 1.70
CA PHE A 48 1.47 3.92 2.36
C PHE A 48 0.25 4.03 3.27
N VAL A 49 0.09 5.15 3.98
CA VAL A 49 -1.10 5.43 4.81
C VAL A 49 -2.38 5.48 3.95
N LEU A 50 -2.32 6.17 2.82
CA LEU A 50 -3.44 6.27 1.88
C LEU A 50 -3.73 4.91 1.22
N MET A 51 -2.70 4.17 0.82
CA MET A 51 -2.85 2.83 0.26
C MET A 51 -3.57 1.90 1.23
N GLY A 52 -3.16 1.84 2.50
CA GLY A 52 -3.83 1.03 3.51
C GLY A 52 -5.26 1.51 3.80
N THR A 53 -5.49 2.82 3.85
CA THR A 53 -6.83 3.40 4.01
C THR A 53 -7.75 2.96 2.87
N LEU A 54 -7.28 3.05 1.62
CA LEU A 54 -8.08 2.69 0.45
C LEU A 54 -8.29 1.17 0.35
N THR A 55 -7.28 0.36 0.67
CA THR A 55 -7.42 -1.10 0.72
C THR A 55 -8.52 -1.50 1.72
N GLY A 56 -8.54 -0.87 2.90
CA GLY A 56 -9.58 -1.06 3.90
C GLY A 56 -10.96 -0.69 3.39
N PHE A 57 -11.09 0.46 2.76
CA PHE A 57 -12.35 0.92 2.17
C PHE A 57 -12.82 0.00 1.03
N MET A 58 -11.93 -0.43 0.15
CA MET A 58 -12.25 -1.33 -0.97
C MET A 58 -12.76 -2.70 -0.50
N GLY A 59 -12.59 -3.05 0.76
CA GLY A 59 -13.15 -4.28 1.34
C GLY A 59 -14.67 -4.37 1.33
N ILE A 60 -15.38 -3.25 1.12
CA ILE A 60 -16.84 -3.20 0.97
C ILE A 60 -17.27 -3.83 -0.36
N PHE A 61 -16.45 -3.64 -1.40
CA PHE A 61 -16.77 -4.09 -2.75
C PHE A 61 -16.35 -5.56 -2.92
N ASP A 62 -17.25 -6.48 -2.67
CA ASP A 62 -17.07 -7.90 -2.94
C ASP A 62 -17.22 -8.26 -4.43
N ARG A 63 -17.86 -7.36 -5.21
CA ARG A 63 -18.05 -7.49 -6.66
C ARG A 63 -17.77 -6.18 -7.37
N HIS A 64 -17.27 -6.30 -8.61
CA HIS A 64 -17.09 -5.13 -9.48
C HIS A 64 -18.45 -4.61 -9.93
N PRO A 65 -18.76 -3.30 -9.74
CA PRO A 65 -20.11 -2.76 -9.94
C PRO A 65 -20.62 -2.83 -11.39
N MET A 66 -19.71 -2.88 -12.38
CA MET A 66 -20.10 -2.87 -13.80
C MET A 66 -20.12 -4.26 -14.44
N ILE A 67 -19.25 -5.17 -14.05
CA ILE A 67 -19.08 -6.47 -14.72
C ILE A 67 -19.43 -7.64 -13.81
N ASP A 68 -20.01 -7.40 -12.64
CA ASP A 68 -20.40 -8.38 -11.62
C ASP A 68 -19.30 -9.43 -11.30
N PHE A 69 -18.06 -9.07 -11.50
CA PHE A 69 -16.91 -9.93 -11.22
C PHE A 69 -16.63 -9.94 -9.70
N LYS A 70 -16.55 -11.15 -9.15
CA LYS A 70 -16.20 -11.32 -7.72
C LYS A 70 -14.76 -10.90 -7.49
N MET A 71 -14.56 -9.92 -6.59
CA MET A 71 -13.24 -9.37 -6.24
C MET A 71 -12.83 -9.80 -4.83
N PRO A 72 -12.22 -10.97 -4.64
CA PRO A 72 -11.72 -11.40 -3.35
C PRO A 72 -10.53 -10.53 -2.90
N TRP A 73 -10.21 -10.58 -1.59
CA TRP A 73 -9.11 -9.80 -1.00
C TRP A 73 -7.77 -9.99 -1.72
N TRP A 74 -7.48 -11.22 -2.18
CA TRP A 74 -6.24 -11.56 -2.90
C TRP A 74 -6.14 -10.93 -4.29
N PHE A 75 -7.22 -10.39 -4.81
CA PHE A 75 -7.26 -9.62 -6.06
C PHE A 75 -7.28 -8.11 -5.78
N ARG A 76 -8.17 -7.64 -4.88
CA ARG A 76 -8.34 -6.21 -4.56
C ARG A 76 -7.09 -5.60 -3.94
N GLY A 77 -6.50 -6.26 -2.93
CA GLY A 77 -5.31 -5.78 -2.25
C GLY A 77 -4.13 -5.58 -3.19
N PRO A 78 -3.71 -6.61 -3.96
CA PRO A 78 -2.67 -6.48 -4.96
C PRO A 78 -2.96 -5.41 -6.03
N LEU A 79 -4.20 -5.29 -6.49
CA LEU A 79 -4.59 -4.30 -7.48
C LEU A 79 -4.41 -2.86 -6.96
N VAL A 80 -4.88 -2.60 -5.74
CA VAL A 80 -4.70 -1.29 -5.09
C VAL A 80 -3.22 -1.02 -4.89
N GLY A 81 -2.47 -1.97 -4.35
CA GLY A 81 -1.04 -1.82 -4.13
C GLY A 81 -0.25 -1.55 -5.40
N ALA A 82 -0.49 -2.32 -6.47
CA ALA A 82 0.12 -2.10 -7.78
C ALA A 82 -0.18 -0.71 -8.34
N THR A 83 -1.44 -0.27 -8.25
CA THR A 83 -1.87 1.04 -8.73
C THR A 83 -1.18 2.17 -7.95
N PHE A 84 -1.12 2.07 -6.62
CA PHE A 84 -0.46 3.08 -5.79
C PHE A 84 1.03 3.17 -6.06
N LEU A 85 1.73 2.03 -6.15
CA LEU A 85 3.17 2.04 -6.43
C LEU A 85 3.46 2.48 -7.87
N LEU A 86 2.62 2.12 -8.84
CA LEU A 86 2.74 2.66 -10.20
C LEU A 86 2.64 4.19 -10.20
N MET A 87 1.59 4.74 -9.58
CA MET A 87 1.42 6.20 -9.47
C MET A 87 2.61 6.84 -8.75
N TYR A 88 3.05 6.24 -7.65
CA TYR A 88 4.17 6.73 -6.89
C TYR A 88 5.46 6.78 -7.71
N VAL A 89 5.78 5.71 -8.45
CA VAL A 89 6.93 5.68 -9.36
C VAL A 89 6.82 6.77 -10.42
N LEU A 90 5.65 6.96 -11.03
CA LEU A 90 5.46 7.99 -12.06
C LEU A 90 5.67 9.41 -11.53
N PHE A 91 5.22 9.70 -10.30
CA PHE A 91 5.38 11.02 -9.69
C PHE A 91 6.77 11.26 -9.08
N THR A 92 7.49 10.21 -8.72
CA THR A 92 8.79 10.31 -8.02
C THR A 92 9.91 9.62 -8.78
N TYR A 93 9.78 9.50 -10.10
CA TYR A 93 10.66 8.69 -10.94
C TYR A 93 12.14 8.96 -10.71
N GLU A 94 12.53 10.24 -10.72
CA GLU A 94 13.94 10.67 -10.54
C GLU A 94 14.51 10.22 -9.18
N MET A 95 13.72 10.35 -8.10
CA MET A 95 14.15 9.93 -6.77
C MET A 95 14.22 8.40 -6.66
N MET A 96 13.29 7.69 -7.28
CA MET A 96 13.31 6.23 -7.35
C MET A 96 14.49 5.72 -8.19
N GLU A 97 14.84 6.41 -9.26
CA GLU A 97 16.01 6.07 -10.09
C GLU A 97 17.31 6.22 -9.29
N LEU A 98 17.47 7.26 -8.47
CA LEU A 98 18.61 7.41 -7.56
C LEU A 98 18.73 6.22 -6.60
N ILE A 99 17.61 5.73 -6.07
CA ILE A 99 17.59 4.53 -5.21
C ILE A 99 18.06 3.31 -6.01
N MET A 100 17.57 3.13 -7.24
CA MET A 100 17.96 2.00 -8.10
C MET A 100 19.43 2.01 -8.50
N GLN A 101 20.06 3.19 -8.60
CA GLN A 101 21.49 3.34 -8.90
C GLN A 101 22.39 3.08 -7.69
N SER A 102 21.83 2.95 -6.49
CA SER A 102 22.63 2.67 -5.29
C SER A 102 23.27 1.28 -5.34
N SER A 103 24.44 1.14 -4.72
CA SER A 103 25.14 -0.15 -4.63
C SER A 103 24.33 -1.24 -3.93
N LEU A 104 23.45 -0.84 -3.01
CA LEU A 104 22.57 -1.75 -2.27
C LEU A 104 21.51 -2.42 -3.16
N VAL A 105 21.08 -1.75 -4.21
CA VAL A 105 20.03 -2.26 -5.12
C VAL A 105 20.60 -2.86 -6.39
N THR A 106 21.67 -2.28 -6.91
CA THR A 106 22.29 -2.75 -8.17
C THR A 106 22.81 -4.18 -8.11
N TRP A 107 23.27 -4.64 -6.94
CA TRP A 107 23.70 -6.04 -6.79
C TRP A 107 22.55 -7.05 -6.91
N MET A 108 21.30 -6.64 -6.65
CA MET A 108 20.13 -7.47 -6.87
C MET A 108 19.69 -7.53 -8.34
N GLY A 109 20.37 -6.80 -9.23
CA GLY A 109 20.02 -6.73 -10.65
C GLY A 109 18.79 -5.88 -10.97
N LEU A 110 18.24 -5.16 -10.00
CA LEU A 110 17.10 -4.27 -10.19
C LEU A 110 17.58 -2.94 -10.78
N LYS A 111 17.19 -2.65 -12.01
CA LYS A 111 17.66 -1.47 -12.75
C LYS A 111 16.56 -0.44 -13.03
N SER A 112 15.32 -0.76 -12.75
CA SER A 112 14.18 0.10 -13.08
C SER A 112 13.30 0.37 -11.86
N PRO A 113 12.86 1.62 -11.63
CA PRO A 113 11.92 1.96 -10.56
C PRO A 113 10.59 1.18 -10.63
N PHE A 114 10.21 0.71 -11.80
CA PHE A 114 8.96 -0.06 -11.98
C PHE A 114 8.95 -1.41 -11.26
N TRP A 115 10.08 -1.92 -10.78
CA TRP A 115 10.12 -3.08 -9.87
C TRP A 115 9.33 -2.84 -8.58
N ALA A 116 9.21 -1.59 -8.14
CA ALA A 116 8.39 -1.22 -6.98
C ALA A 116 6.91 -1.63 -7.12
N ILE A 117 6.40 -1.83 -8.35
CA ILE A 117 5.03 -2.31 -8.56
C ILE A 117 4.84 -3.72 -7.97
N LEU A 118 5.86 -4.58 -8.04
CA LEU A 118 5.82 -5.90 -7.41
C LEU A 118 5.75 -5.79 -5.88
N ASP A 119 6.49 -4.85 -5.30
CA ASP A 119 6.37 -4.56 -3.86
C ASP A 119 4.96 -4.09 -3.53
N GLY A 120 4.37 -3.25 -4.37
CA GLY A 120 2.99 -2.81 -4.25
C GLY A 120 1.98 -3.97 -4.25
N ILE A 121 2.16 -4.92 -5.17
CA ILE A 121 1.33 -6.13 -5.24
C ILE A 121 1.43 -6.92 -3.92
N CYS A 122 2.64 -7.15 -3.43
CA CYS A 122 2.88 -7.91 -2.20
C CYS A 122 2.33 -7.18 -0.97
N ILE A 123 2.63 -5.88 -0.83
CA ILE A 123 2.20 -5.07 0.32
C ILE A 123 0.68 -4.89 0.31
N GLY A 124 0.08 -4.57 -0.83
CA GLY A 124 -1.37 -4.46 -0.97
C GLY A 124 -2.09 -5.78 -0.69
N GLY A 125 -1.52 -6.90 -1.13
CA GLY A 125 -2.02 -8.24 -0.82
C GLY A 125 -1.97 -8.53 0.68
N LEU A 126 -0.85 -8.21 1.34
CA LEU A 126 -0.70 -8.35 2.79
C LEU A 126 -1.74 -7.49 3.55
N MET A 127 -1.89 -6.22 3.17
CA MET A 127 -2.89 -5.33 3.77
C MET A 127 -4.30 -5.91 3.61
N GLY A 128 -4.70 -6.28 2.39
CA GLY A 128 -6.01 -6.85 2.11
C GLY A 128 -6.27 -8.15 2.89
N PHE A 129 -5.26 -9.01 3.02
CA PHE A 129 -5.35 -10.24 3.83
C PHE A 129 -5.58 -9.95 5.31
N VAL A 130 -4.76 -9.08 5.91
CA VAL A 130 -4.86 -8.76 7.33
C VAL A 130 -6.18 -8.07 7.66
N GLU A 131 -6.59 -7.10 6.84
CA GLU A 131 -7.87 -6.40 6.99
C GLU A 131 -9.06 -7.36 6.91
N THR A 132 -9.05 -8.26 5.93
CA THR A 132 -10.13 -9.25 5.75
C THR A 132 -10.17 -10.23 6.90
N LYS A 133 -9.00 -10.70 7.37
CA LYS A 133 -8.92 -11.64 8.48
C LYS A 133 -9.37 -11.04 9.82
N LEU A 134 -9.04 -9.77 10.07
CA LEU A 134 -9.33 -9.11 11.36
C LEU A 134 -10.70 -8.44 11.39
N ALA A 135 -11.15 -7.87 10.28
CA ALA A 135 -12.37 -7.07 10.24
C ALA A 135 -13.46 -7.58 9.28
N GLY A 136 -13.21 -8.68 8.58
CA GLY A 136 -14.18 -9.24 7.62
C GLY A 136 -14.18 -8.48 6.28
N GLU A 137 -15.04 -8.87 5.36
CA GLU A 137 -15.22 -8.23 4.05
C GLU A 137 -16.67 -8.33 3.57
N GLY A 138 -17.04 -7.48 2.62
CA GLY A 138 -18.34 -7.49 1.97
C GLY A 138 -19.23 -6.29 2.33
N LYS A 139 -20.27 -6.13 1.52
CA LYS A 139 -21.24 -5.03 1.62
C LYS A 139 -22.10 -5.04 2.89
N ASP A 140 -22.18 -6.18 3.57
CA ASP A 140 -22.99 -6.35 4.78
C ASP A 140 -22.24 -5.93 6.06
N LEU A 141 -21.00 -5.44 5.94
CA LEU A 141 -20.25 -4.92 7.07
C LEU A 141 -20.93 -3.65 7.63
N PRO A 142 -21.14 -3.54 8.95
CA PRO A 142 -21.64 -2.31 9.55
C PRO A 142 -20.63 -1.16 9.36
N LEU A 143 -21.14 0.09 9.36
CA LEU A 143 -20.29 1.29 9.26
C LEU A 143 -19.37 1.46 10.48
N SER A 144 -19.88 1.12 11.66
CA SER A 144 -19.18 1.25 12.94
C SER A 144 -19.52 0.12 13.91
#